data_37e687875e4f53faada86280fbaf4938
#
_entry.id   37e687875e4f53faada86280fbaf4938
#
_cell.length_a   1.000
_cell.length_b   1.000
_cell.length_c   1.000
_cell.angle_alpha   90.00
_cell.angle_beta   90.00
_cell.angle_gamma   90.00
#
_symmetry.space_group_name_H-M   'P 1'
#
loop_
_entity.id
_entity.type
_entity.pdbx_description
1 polymer ?
#
loop_
_entity_poly.entity_id
_entity_poly.type
_entity_poly.pdbx_seq_one_letter_code
_entity_poly.pdbx_strand_id
1 'polypeptide(L)'
;MKLLPSPADYPEGRLFSLDLLRGLDMFYLAVVSSVLVPLFHALGADACWETFFCSHPWEGFTLYDLIMPLFIFMCGAAVPFALGRRMRDGRPAPGYWKHVWSRFALLWVLGMLAQGDLASLSIHRISPYNNTLQTIAVGYLAAAYVMTLRSWTVRIAIPVVLTVAYGLIVHFGGDYTKDGNITQAFELKILYAILPRDNAQTANIVTHGYTWFLPSMMFPVITLAGAFSTEILRRADLGEWKRAACLAAFGAGSLAVGWVLAFAGVRMVKHIFTVSFTLQAIGWSVLLLAALFVLTDIWKLRRGTGLLLLFGQYALTAYLCESVFNGVCYAASNRLFAGFKQFVPQEFGRVVIAVGFGIVVTAVVMVRRQLALGKAK
;
A
#
# COMPACT_ATOMS: atom_id res chain seq x y z
N MET A 1 14.76 29.03 1.86
CA MET A 1 14.83 27.55 1.85
C MET A 1 13.46 27.01 1.42
N LYS A 2 13.36 26.29 0.28
CA LYS A 2 12.04 25.81 -0.21
C LYS A 2 11.58 24.65 0.69
N LEU A 3 10.48 24.82 1.43
CA LEU A 3 9.91 23.79 2.32
C LEU A 3 9.32 22.61 1.55
N LEU A 4 8.74 22.85 0.39
CA LEU A 4 8.16 21.81 -0.47
C LEU A 4 9.09 21.49 -1.65
N PRO A 5 9.04 20.24 -2.18
CA PRO A 5 9.69 19.91 -3.44
C PRO A 5 9.13 20.77 -4.58
N SER A 6 10.01 21.30 -5.42
CA SER A 6 9.58 22.00 -6.62
C SER A 6 9.40 21.00 -7.76
N PRO A 7 8.24 21.01 -8.44
CA PRO A 7 8.07 20.22 -9.65
C PRO A 7 9.07 20.56 -10.77
N ALA A 8 9.60 21.80 -10.77
CA ALA A 8 10.60 22.24 -11.75
C ALA A 8 11.98 21.61 -11.51
N ASP A 9 12.33 21.33 -10.25
CA ASP A 9 13.61 20.76 -9.85
C ASP A 9 13.53 19.21 -9.72
N TYR A 10 12.53 18.55 -10.37
CA TYR A 10 12.34 17.12 -10.27
C TYR A 10 13.43 16.37 -11.04
N PRO A 11 14.11 15.36 -10.44
CA PRO A 11 15.23 14.68 -11.04
C PRO A 11 14.86 13.98 -12.36
N GLU A 12 15.70 14.14 -13.38
CA GLU A 12 15.57 13.41 -14.62
C GLU A 12 15.69 11.90 -14.43
N GLY A 13 14.98 11.13 -15.22
CA GLY A 13 14.97 9.66 -15.16
C GLY A 13 14.11 9.05 -14.05
N ARG A 14 13.37 9.86 -13.28
CA ARG A 14 12.32 9.41 -12.35
C ARG A 14 10.94 9.65 -12.98
N LEU A 15 9.99 8.75 -12.71
CA LEU A 15 8.59 8.93 -13.10
C LEU A 15 7.90 9.83 -12.07
N PHE A 16 7.48 11.02 -12.52
CA PHE A 16 6.78 11.98 -11.68
C PHE A 16 5.43 11.44 -11.20
N SER A 17 4.69 10.81 -12.11
CA SER A 17 3.41 10.16 -11.84
C SER A 17 3.49 9.11 -10.74
N LEU A 18 4.57 8.33 -10.67
CA LEU A 18 4.75 7.30 -9.65
C LEU A 18 4.98 7.89 -8.25
N ASP A 19 5.84 8.91 -8.13
CA ASP A 19 6.07 9.58 -6.84
C ASP A 19 4.82 10.37 -6.41
N LEU A 20 4.06 10.91 -7.36
CA LEU A 20 2.80 11.59 -7.07
C LEU A 20 1.71 10.60 -6.60
N LEU A 21 1.59 9.44 -7.26
CA LEU A 21 0.65 8.39 -6.85
C LEU A 21 0.94 7.91 -5.42
N ARG A 22 2.22 7.70 -5.11
CA ARG A 22 2.65 7.34 -3.75
C ARG A 22 2.33 8.44 -2.74
N GLY A 23 2.45 9.70 -3.17
CA GLY A 23 2.10 10.86 -2.34
C GLY A 23 0.61 10.97 -2.08
N LEU A 24 -0.22 10.72 -3.08
CA LEU A 24 -1.67 10.69 -2.93
C LEU A 24 -2.11 9.63 -1.92
N ASP A 25 -1.58 8.42 -2.06
CA ASP A 25 -1.91 7.29 -1.19
C ASP A 25 -1.49 7.56 0.27
N MET A 26 -0.25 8.04 0.47
CA MET A 26 0.24 8.40 1.80
C MET A 26 -0.46 9.61 2.42
N PHE A 27 -0.78 10.60 1.62
CA PHE A 27 -1.53 11.78 2.10
C PHE A 27 -2.96 11.38 2.47
N TYR A 28 -3.57 10.51 1.68
CA TYR A 28 -4.89 9.97 2.00
C TYR A 28 -4.86 9.19 3.32
N LEU A 29 -3.93 8.24 3.47
CA LEU A 29 -3.81 7.42 4.67
C LEU A 29 -3.50 8.26 5.92
N ALA A 30 -2.48 9.11 5.85
CA ALA A 30 -1.97 9.81 7.05
C ALA A 30 -2.74 11.09 7.40
N VAL A 31 -3.45 11.70 6.45
CA VAL A 31 -4.13 13.00 6.68
C VAL A 31 -5.62 12.92 6.40
N VAL A 32 -6.00 12.48 5.19
CA VAL A 32 -7.39 12.56 4.74
C VAL A 32 -8.28 11.61 5.53
N SER A 33 -7.89 10.35 5.68
CA SER A 33 -8.69 9.35 6.39
C SER A 33 -8.90 9.71 7.87
N SER A 34 -7.86 10.23 8.53
CA SER A 34 -7.96 10.67 9.92
C SER A 34 -8.92 11.85 10.13
N VAL A 35 -9.11 12.71 9.11
CA VAL A 35 -10.04 13.85 9.15
C VAL A 35 -11.45 13.45 8.75
N LEU A 36 -11.59 12.56 7.75
CA LEU A 36 -12.91 12.21 7.19
C LEU A 36 -13.82 11.54 8.22
N VAL A 37 -13.31 10.60 9.02
CA VAL A 37 -14.12 9.91 10.04
C VAL A 37 -14.78 10.89 11.01
N PRO A 38 -14.02 11.72 11.76
CA PRO A 38 -14.65 12.68 12.65
C PRO A 38 -15.49 13.74 11.93
N LEU A 39 -15.18 14.05 10.66
CA LEU A 39 -15.98 14.98 9.86
C LEU A 39 -17.36 14.39 9.51
N PHE A 40 -17.43 13.15 9.07
CA PHE A 40 -18.70 12.48 8.77
C PHE A 40 -19.56 12.34 10.03
N HIS A 41 -18.96 11.99 11.17
CA HIS A 41 -19.66 11.98 12.44
C HIS A 41 -20.21 13.37 12.82
N ALA A 42 -19.42 14.44 12.64
CA ALA A 42 -19.86 15.82 12.97
C ALA A 42 -20.97 16.32 12.04
N LEU A 43 -20.98 15.88 10.77
CA LEU A 43 -21.99 16.25 9.80
C LEU A 43 -23.26 15.38 9.86
N GLY A 44 -23.27 14.30 10.67
CA GLY A 44 -24.34 13.32 10.67
C GLY A 44 -24.52 12.64 9.29
N ALA A 45 -23.40 12.46 8.58
CA ALA A 45 -23.43 11.88 7.23
C ALA A 45 -23.87 10.42 7.27
N ASP A 46 -24.50 9.95 6.18
CA ASP A 46 -24.93 8.55 6.03
C ASP A 46 -23.75 7.60 6.19
N ALA A 47 -23.98 6.49 6.88
CA ALA A 47 -22.99 5.42 7.09
C ALA A 47 -22.36 4.90 5.77
N CYS A 48 -23.05 5.08 4.65
CA CYS A 48 -22.55 4.72 3.32
C CYS A 48 -21.29 5.49 2.92
N TRP A 49 -21.21 6.81 3.21
CA TRP A 49 -20.03 7.62 2.93
C TRP A 49 -18.85 7.23 3.82
N GLU A 50 -19.10 7.02 5.11
CA GLU A 50 -18.07 6.54 6.04
C GLU A 50 -17.54 5.18 5.60
N THR A 51 -18.42 4.25 5.22
CA THR A 51 -18.01 2.94 4.71
C THR A 51 -17.17 3.08 3.46
N PHE A 52 -17.56 3.90 2.48
CA PHE A 52 -16.84 4.01 1.23
C PHE A 52 -15.44 4.65 1.37
N PHE A 53 -15.30 5.65 2.24
CA PHE A 53 -14.04 6.40 2.38
C PHE A 53 -13.16 5.97 3.55
N CYS A 54 -13.73 5.37 4.60
CA CYS A 54 -13.01 5.19 5.87
C CYS A 54 -13.02 3.77 6.41
N SER A 55 -13.79 2.86 5.82
CA SER A 55 -14.03 1.52 6.34
C SER A 55 -13.89 0.47 5.24
N HIS A 56 -13.76 -0.79 5.64
CA HIS A 56 -13.70 -1.95 4.75
C HIS A 56 -14.74 -2.98 5.22
N PRO A 57 -15.89 -3.05 4.56
CA PRO A 57 -16.87 -4.10 4.82
C PRO A 57 -16.27 -5.48 4.51
N TRP A 58 -16.86 -6.54 5.06
CA TRP A 58 -16.36 -7.89 4.78
C TRP A 58 -16.34 -8.20 3.29
N GLU A 59 -17.41 -7.88 2.58
CA GLU A 59 -17.58 -8.13 1.14
C GLU A 59 -17.77 -6.81 0.39
N GLY A 60 -17.14 -6.69 -0.77
CA GLY A 60 -17.22 -5.52 -1.63
C GLY A 60 -15.85 -4.90 -1.90
N PHE A 61 -15.87 -3.72 -2.52
CA PHE A 61 -14.67 -2.92 -2.82
C PHE A 61 -14.97 -1.44 -2.60
N THR A 62 -14.25 -0.83 -1.68
CA THR A 62 -14.38 0.59 -1.35
C THR A 62 -13.09 1.35 -1.72
N LEU A 63 -13.13 2.68 -1.69
CA LEU A 63 -11.93 3.48 -1.92
C LEU A 63 -10.86 3.20 -0.85
N TYR A 64 -11.29 3.02 0.40
CA TYR A 64 -10.38 2.69 1.50
C TYR A 64 -9.70 1.32 1.32
N ASP A 65 -10.35 0.39 0.63
CA ASP A 65 -9.80 -0.92 0.33
C ASP A 65 -8.61 -0.89 -0.62
N LEU A 66 -8.52 0.15 -1.45
CA LEU A 66 -7.44 0.30 -2.42
C LEU A 66 -6.10 0.69 -1.78
N ILE A 67 -6.09 1.36 -0.64
CA ILE A 67 -4.88 1.96 -0.04
C ILE A 67 -3.76 0.93 0.12
N MET A 68 -4.01 -0.16 0.84
CA MET A 68 -3.00 -1.18 1.10
C MET A 68 -2.49 -1.87 -0.18
N PRO A 69 -3.35 -2.37 -1.10
CA PRO A 69 -2.90 -2.92 -2.37
C PRO A 69 -2.12 -1.91 -3.23
N LEU A 70 -2.50 -0.63 -3.22
CA LEU A 70 -1.82 0.43 -3.95
C LEU A 70 -0.38 0.60 -3.45
N PHE A 71 -0.14 0.49 -2.12
CA PHE A 71 1.22 0.47 -1.57
C PHE A 71 2.04 -0.71 -2.07
N ILE A 72 1.46 -1.90 -2.09
CA ILE A 72 2.12 -3.12 -2.60
C ILE A 72 2.44 -2.94 -4.09
N PHE A 73 1.50 -2.43 -4.87
CA PHE A 73 1.66 -2.12 -6.30
C PHE A 73 2.80 -1.11 -6.53
N MET A 74 2.82 0.01 -5.78
CA MET A 74 3.85 1.03 -5.94
C MET A 74 5.24 0.55 -5.51
N CYS A 75 5.32 -0.36 -4.54
CA CYS A 75 6.58 -1.03 -4.22
C CYS A 75 7.09 -1.79 -5.45
N GLY A 76 6.22 -2.54 -6.11
CA GLY A 76 6.51 -3.24 -7.35
C GLY A 76 6.94 -2.30 -8.47
N ALA A 77 6.20 -1.22 -8.67
CA ALA A 77 6.51 -0.21 -9.68
C ALA A 77 7.90 0.45 -9.47
N ALA A 78 8.41 0.47 -8.25
CA ALA A 78 9.75 0.96 -7.94
C ALA A 78 10.86 -0.06 -8.23
N VAL A 79 10.56 -1.37 -8.29
CA VAL A 79 11.55 -2.46 -8.45
C VAL A 79 12.41 -2.29 -9.71
N PRO A 80 11.88 -2.03 -10.93
CA PRO A 80 12.68 -1.87 -12.13
C PRO A 80 13.69 -0.72 -12.05
N PHE A 81 13.40 0.33 -11.28
CA PHE A 81 14.33 1.44 -11.05
C PHE A 81 15.39 1.11 -9.98
N ALA A 82 14.95 0.54 -8.86
CA ALA A 82 15.83 0.28 -7.72
C ALA A 82 16.79 -0.88 -7.99
N LEU A 83 16.29 -1.95 -8.56
CA LEU A 83 17.06 -3.17 -8.81
C LEU A 83 17.65 -3.22 -10.22
N GLY A 84 17.06 -2.54 -11.21
CA GLY A 84 17.61 -2.46 -12.57
C GLY A 84 19.03 -1.89 -12.61
N ARG A 85 19.36 -0.93 -11.75
CA ARG A 85 20.72 -0.37 -11.59
C ARG A 85 21.73 -1.38 -11.00
N ARG A 86 21.24 -2.48 -10.40
CA ARG A 86 22.04 -3.55 -9.79
C ARG A 86 22.05 -4.83 -10.64
N MET A 87 21.58 -4.72 -11.86
CA MET A 87 21.66 -5.78 -12.88
C MET A 87 22.76 -5.41 -13.88
N ARG A 88 23.61 -6.37 -14.25
CA ARG A 88 24.63 -6.24 -15.28
C ARG A 88 24.41 -7.37 -16.29
N ASP A 89 24.26 -7.04 -17.55
CA ASP A 89 24.02 -8.00 -18.65
C ASP A 89 22.87 -8.99 -18.37
N GLY A 90 21.79 -8.47 -17.74
CA GLY A 90 20.62 -9.28 -17.37
C GLY A 90 20.85 -10.26 -16.21
N ARG A 91 21.93 -10.11 -15.44
CA ARG A 91 22.24 -10.92 -14.25
C ARG A 91 22.39 -10.04 -12.99
N PRO A 92 22.06 -10.58 -11.81
CA PRO A 92 22.30 -9.87 -10.54
C PRO A 92 23.81 -9.57 -10.36
N ALA A 93 24.12 -8.30 -10.12
CA ALA A 93 25.50 -7.89 -9.78
C ALA A 93 25.85 -8.34 -8.34
N PRO A 94 27.16 -8.42 -7.99
CA PRO A 94 27.57 -8.67 -6.61
C PRO A 94 26.88 -7.73 -5.64
N GLY A 95 26.35 -8.29 -4.53
CA GLY A 95 25.62 -7.51 -3.52
C GLY A 95 24.12 -7.31 -3.80
N TYR A 96 23.59 -7.73 -4.95
CA TYR A 96 22.16 -7.65 -5.25
C TYR A 96 21.31 -8.32 -4.16
N TRP A 97 21.55 -9.58 -3.87
CA TRP A 97 20.79 -10.35 -2.88
C TRP A 97 21.00 -9.82 -1.45
N LYS A 98 22.19 -9.36 -1.10
CA LYS A 98 22.43 -8.70 0.19
C LYS A 98 21.53 -7.47 0.35
N HIS A 99 21.38 -6.66 -0.70
CA HIS A 99 20.47 -5.50 -0.68
C HIS A 99 19.00 -5.93 -0.60
N VAL A 100 18.60 -6.96 -1.35
CA VAL A 100 17.22 -7.47 -1.34
C VAL A 100 16.86 -7.99 0.05
N TRP A 101 17.69 -8.85 0.64
CA TRP A 101 17.43 -9.42 1.96
C TRP A 101 17.51 -8.40 3.09
N SER A 102 18.43 -7.43 3.02
CA SER A 102 18.51 -6.37 4.03
C SER A 102 17.26 -5.48 4.02
N ARG A 103 16.71 -5.19 2.83
CA ARG A 103 15.46 -4.44 2.70
C ARG A 103 14.25 -5.25 3.16
N PHE A 104 14.20 -6.53 2.83
CA PHE A 104 13.17 -7.45 3.33
C PHE A 104 13.17 -7.47 4.87
N ALA A 105 14.33 -7.72 5.49
CA ALA A 105 14.46 -7.76 6.94
C ALA A 105 14.08 -6.43 7.61
N LEU A 106 14.50 -5.30 7.03
CA LEU A 106 14.14 -3.97 7.52
C LEU A 106 12.62 -3.76 7.50
N LEU A 107 11.96 -4.06 6.39
CA LEU A 107 10.50 -3.90 6.28
C LEU A 107 9.77 -4.85 7.21
N TRP A 108 10.27 -6.08 7.39
CA TRP A 108 9.70 -7.06 8.30
C TRP A 108 9.73 -6.58 9.74
N VAL A 109 10.91 -6.14 10.22
CA VAL A 109 11.09 -5.61 11.57
C VAL A 109 10.28 -4.33 11.79
N LEU A 110 10.26 -3.41 10.82
CA LEU A 110 9.43 -2.21 10.91
C LEU A 110 7.94 -2.54 10.96
N GLY A 111 7.50 -3.59 10.25
CA GLY A 111 6.13 -4.08 10.31
C GLY A 111 5.77 -4.62 11.70
N MET A 112 6.66 -5.39 12.34
CA MET A 112 6.47 -5.85 13.71
C MET A 112 6.43 -4.69 14.70
N LEU A 113 7.30 -3.69 14.53
CA LEU A 113 7.30 -2.47 15.37
C LEU A 113 6.02 -1.65 15.18
N ALA A 114 5.47 -1.60 13.96
CA ALA A 114 4.24 -0.86 13.66
C ALA A 114 3.01 -1.45 14.37
N GLN A 115 3.02 -2.73 14.70
CA GLN A 115 1.99 -3.34 15.55
C GLN A 115 2.13 -3.00 17.04
N GLY A 116 3.25 -2.40 17.45
CA GLY A 116 3.49 -1.98 18.83
C GLY A 116 3.93 -3.10 19.80
N ASP A 117 4.01 -4.34 19.34
CA ASP A 117 4.13 -5.50 20.21
C ASP A 117 5.56 -6.05 20.34
N LEU A 118 6.45 -5.71 19.42
CA LEU A 118 7.83 -6.24 19.43
C LEU A 118 8.59 -5.88 20.73
N ALA A 119 8.42 -4.64 21.20
CA ALA A 119 9.09 -4.14 22.40
C ALA A 119 8.51 -4.70 23.71
N SER A 120 7.36 -5.36 23.66
CA SER A 120 6.76 -5.98 24.86
C SER A 120 7.50 -7.26 25.31
N LEU A 121 8.30 -7.85 24.43
CA LEU A 121 9.04 -9.11 24.63
C LEU A 121 8.14 -10.25 25.14
N SER A 122 6.85 -10.16 24.91
CA SER A 122 5.86 -11.16 25.35
C SER A 122 5.37 -11.99 24.17
N ILE A 123 5.48 -13.31 24.28
CA ILE A 123 4.97 -14.25 23.27
C ILE A 123 3.46 -14.13 23.04
N HIS A 124 2.71 -13.65 24.03
CA HIS A 124 1.26 -13.41 23.93
C HIS A 124 0.91 -12.17 23.12
N ARG A 125 1.85 -11.23 22.92
CA ARG A 125 1.64 -9.97 22.21
C ARG A 125 2.34 -9.92 20.86
N ILE A 126 3.44 -10.66 20.67
CA ILE A 126 4.19 -10.63 19.41
C ILE A 126 3.30 -11.05 18.25
N SER A 127 3.23 -10.20 17.22
CA SER A 127 2.54 -10.46 15.94
C SER A 127 3.59 -10.65 14.85
N PRO A 128 4.01 -11.89 14.56
CA PRO A 128 5.11 -12.15 13.62
C PRO A 128 4.78 -11.76 12.18
N TYR A 129 3.50 -11.84 11.77
CA TYR A 129 3.06 -11.47 10.43
C TYR A 129 1.64 -10.90 10.44
N ASN A 130 1.51 -9.61 10.63
CA ASN A 130 0.22 -8.92 10.74
C ASN A 130 0.29 -7.44 10.30
N ASN A 131 1.09 -7.11 9.27
CA ASN A 131 1.28 -5.71 8.88
C ASN A 131 1.51 -5.51 7.38
N THR A 132 1.06 -4.38 6.85
CA THR A 132 1.25 -3.97 5.45
C THR A 132 2.71 -3.92 5.03
N LEU A 133 3.66 -3.49 5.90
CA LEU A 133 5.08 -3.48 5.55
C LEU A 133 5.63 -4.88 5.31
N GLN A 134 5.11 -5.87 6.02
CA GLN A 134 5.50 -7.27 5.83
C GLN A 134 4.94 -7.84 4.52
N THR A 135 3.71 -7.48 4.14
CA THR A 135 3.17 -7.86 2.82
C THR A 135 3.95 -7.22 1.67
N ILE A 136 4.38 -5.97 1.83
CA ILE A 136 5.28 -5.29 0.90
C ILE A 136 6.63 -6.03 0.83
N ALA A 137 7.16 -6.50 1.96
CA ALA A 137 8.42 -7.25 1.98
C ALA A 137 8.32 -8.56 1.20
N VAL A 138 7.23 -9.33 1.37
CA VAL A 138 6.96 -10.56 0.63
C VAL A 138 6.84 -10.28 -0.87
N GLY A 139 6.01 -9.33 -1.25
CA GLY A 139 5.84 -8.94 -2.65
C GLY A 139 7.15 -8.45 -3.29
N TYR A 140 7.92 -7.63 -2.56
CA TYR A 140 9.22 -7.14 -3.01
C TYR A 140 10.24 -8.25 -3.24
N LEU A 141 10.33 -9.22 -2.31
CA LEU A 141 11.24 -10.37 -2.46
C LEU A 141 10.90 -11.19 -3.68
N ALA A 142 9.61 -11.50 -3.88
CA ALA A 142 9.14 -12.24 -5.04
C ALA A 142 9.40 -11.47 -6.35
N ALA A 143 9.09 -10.17 -6.40
CA ALA A 143 9.36 -9.34 -7.57
C ALA A 143 10.87 -9.24 -7.85
N ALA A 144 11.71 -9.09 -6.81
CA ALA A 144 13.15 -9.07 -6.96
C ALA A 144 13.67 -10.37 -7.58
N TYR A 145 13.09 -11.53 -7.22
CA TYR A 145 13.44 -12.81 -7.81
C TYR A 145 12.97 -12.91 -9.28
N VAL A 146 11.69 -12.62 -9.53
CA VAL A 146 11.09 -12.73 -10.86
C VAL A 146 11.80 -11.82 -11.88
N MET A 147 12.22 -10.63 -11.47
CA MET A 147 12.93 -9.70 -12.33
C MET A 147 14.33 -10.18 -12.74
N THR A 148 14.91 -11.19 -12.07
CA THR A 148 16.17 -11.83 -12.51
C THR A 148 15.97 -12.85 -13.62
N LEU A 149 14.74 -13.30 -13.84
CA LEU A 149 14.44 -14.28 -14.89
C LEU A 149 14.53 -13.64 -16.26
N ARG A 150 15.10 -14.36 -17.23
CA ARG A 150 15.29 -13.84 -18.60
C ARG A 150 14.02 -13.94 -19.46
N SER A 151 13.25 -15.00 -19.28
CA SER A 151 12.07 -15.29 -20.10
C SER A 151 10.87 -14.46 -19.64
N TRP A 152 10.34 -13.64 -20.53
CA TRP A 152 9.09 -12.90 -20.32
C TRP A 152 7.89 -13.80 -20.07
N THR A 153 7.83 -14.93 -20.80
CA THR A 153 6.78 -15.95 -20.63
C THR A 153 6.75 -16.44 -19.18
N VAL A 154 7.94 -16.77 -18.62
CA VAL A 154 8.03 -17.22 -17.23
C VAL A 154 7.67 -16.11 -16.24
N ARG A 155 8.11 -14.88 -16.50
CA ARG A 155 7.76 -13.73 -15.65
C ARG A 155 6.24 -13.52 -15.56
N ILE A 156 5.52 -13.67 -16.67
CA ILE A 156 4.05 -13.54 -16.73
C ILE A 156 3.37 -14.80 -16.18
N ALA A 157 3.90 -15.98 -16.44
CA ALA A 157 3.31 -17.23 -15.97
C ALA A 157 3.26 -17.33 -14.44
N ILE A 158 4.28 -16.82 -13.73
CA ILE A 158 4.35 -16.87 -12.27
C ILE A 158 3.13 -16.21 -11.60
N PRO A 159 2.80 -14.93 -11.83
CA PRO A 159 1.62 -14.32 -11.21
C PRO A 159 0.30 -14.96 -11.67
N VAL A 160 0.23 -15.45 -12.91
CA VAL A 160 -0.97 -16.17 -13.40
C VAL A 160 -1.15 -17.48 -12.64
N VAL A 161 -0.09 -18.30 -12.50
CA VAL A 161 -0.13 -19.56 -11.75
C VAL A 161 -0.48 -19.33 -10.29
N LEU A 162 0.12 -18.31 -9.66
CA LEU A 162 -0.21 -17.95 -8.27
C LEU A 162 -1.69 -17.56 -8.12
N THR A 163 -2.21 -16.76 -9.06
CA THR A 163 -3.60 -16.32 -9.07
C THR A 163 -4.57 -17.50 -9.22
N VAL A 164 -4.30 -18.39 -10.19
CA VAL A 164 -5.14 -19.56 -10.43
C VAL A 164 -5.07 -20.53 -9.24
N ALA A 165 -3.87 -20.85 -8.77
CA ALA A 165 -3.69 -21.78 -7.63
C ALA A 165 -4.37 -21.26 -6.38
N TYR A 166 -4.17 -19.98 -6.05
CA TYR A 166 -4.83 -19.35 -4.90
C TYR A 166 -6.34 -19.34 -5.05
N GLY A 167 -6.85 -18.97 -6.23
CA GLY A 167 -8.28 -18.97 -6.51
C GLY A 167 -8.92 -20.35 -6.32
N LEU A 168 -8.26 -21.41 -6.82
CA LEU A 168 -8.73 -22.79 -6.65
C LEU A 168 -8.70 -23.20 -5.16
N ILE A 169 -7.62 -22.90 -4.43
CA ILE A 169 -7.51 -23.21 -3.00
C ILE A 169 -8.63 -22.55 -2.20
N VAL A 170 -8.89 -21.26 -2.42
CA VAL A 170 -9.92 -20.52 -1.68
C VAL A 170 -11.31 -20.96 -2.07
N HIS A 171 -11.57 -21.18 -3.38
CA HIS A 171 -12.91 -21.54 -3.89
C HIS A 171 -13.33 -22.95 -3.47
N PHE A 172 -12.41 -23.91 -3.50
CA PHE A 172 -12.71 -25.31 -3.14
C PHE A 172 -12.39 -25.66 -1.69
N GLY A 173 -11.61 -24.82 -0.99
CA GLY A 173 -11.18 -25.08 0.39
C GLY A 173 -12.15 -24.62 1.46
N GLY A 174 -13.18 -23.85 1.11
CA GLY A 174 -14.16 -23.33 2.06
C GLY A 174 -15.13 -22.36 1.40
N ASP A 175 -15.85 -21.59 2.19
CA ASP A 175 -16.66 -20.48 1.69
C ASP A 175 -15.92 -19.12 1.83
N TYR A 176 -16.58 -18.06 1.40
CA TYR A 176 -16.01 -16.70 1.49
C TYR A 176 -16.44 -15.96 2.77
N THR A 177 -17.08 -16.65 3.73
CA THR A 177 -17.49 -16.04 4.99
C THR A 177 -16.29 -15.89 5.94
N LYS A 178 -16.47 -15.09 6.98
CA LYS A 178 -15.40 -14.85 7.96
C LYS A 178 -14.94 -16.16 8.63
N ASP A 179 -15.87 -17.00 9.03
CA ASP A 179 -15.59 -18.19 9.84
C ASP A 179 -15.46 -19.48 9.02
N GLY A 180 -15.91 -19.49 7.77
CA GLY A 180 -15.90 -20.67 6.89
C GLY A 180 -14.78 -20.70 5.86
N ASN A 181 -13.88 -19.69 5.80
CA ASN A 181 -12.83 -19.63 4.80
C ASN A 181 -11.59 -20.44 5.18
N ILE A 182 -10.99 -21.08 4.18
CA ILE A 182 -9.78 -21.91 4.33
C ILE A 182 -8.56 -21.10 4.81
N THR A 183 -8.49 -19.80 4.46
CA THR A 183 -7.32 -18.96 4.78
C THR A 183 -7.20 -18.77 6.28
N GLN A 184 -8.30 -18.54 6.98
CA GLN A 184 -8.35 -18.43 8.44
C GLN A 184 -8.01 -19.76 9.12
N ALA A 185 -8.62 -20.84 8.64
CA ALA A 185 -8.35 -22.18 9.19
C ALA A 185 -6.86 -22.57 9.04
N PHE A 186 -6.29 -22.29 7.86
CA PHE A 186 -4.87 -22.54 7.58
C PHE A 186 -3.95 -21.71 8.47
N GLU A 187 -4.24 -20.41 8.60
CA GLU A 187 -3.41 -19.49 9.36
C GLU A 187 -3.45 -19.79 10.86
N LEU A 188 -4.64 -20.03 11.42
CA LEU A 188 -4.79 -20.42 12.83
C LEU A 188 -4.09 -21.75 13.14
N LYS A 189 -4.11 -22.71 12.21
CA LYS A 189 -3.37 -23.98 12.38
C LYS A 189 -1.86 -23.75 12.51
N ILE A 190 -1.30 -22.85 11.68
CA ILE A 190 0.14 -22.52 11.75
C ILE A 190 0.44 -21.76 13.05
N LEU A 191 -0.34 -20.73 13.35
CA LEU A 191 -0.09 -19.88 14.51
C LEU A 191 -0.22 -20.64 15.82
N TYR A 192 -1.22 -21.52 15.99
CA TYR A 192 -1.37 -22.35 17.17
C TYR A 192 -0.25 -23.39 17.36
N ALA A 193 0.51 -23.69 16.30
CA ALA A 193 1.70 -24.53 16.40
C ALA A 193 2.94 -23.79 16.95
N ILE A 194 2.98 -22.45 16.84
CA ILE A 194 4.15 -21.63 17.18
C ILE A 194 3.88 -20.58 18.26
N LEU A 195 2.61 -20.22 18.51
CA LEU A 195 2.19 -19.19 19.44
C LEU A 195 1.11 -19.71 20.40
N PRO A 196 1.00 -19.14 21.60
CA PRO A 196 -0.12 -19.41 22.50
C PRO A 196 -1.47 -19.08 21.84
N ARG A 197 -2.54 -19.80 22.24
CA ARG A 197 -3.89 -19.58 21.67
C ARG A 197 -4.47 -18.20 21.99
N ASP A 198 -4.06 -17.59 23.08
CA ASP A 198 -4.41 -16.24 23.53
C ASP A 198 -3.46 -15.16 23.00
N ASN A 199 -2.63 -15.49 22.01
CA ASN A 199 -1.76 -14.51 21.35
C ASN A 199 -2.58 -13.44 20.63
N ALA A 200 -2.10 -12.19 20.65
CA ALA A 200 -2.77 -11.02 20.06
C ALA A 200 -3.06 -11.18 18.56
N GLN A 201 -2.16 -11.79 17.77
CA GLN A 201 -2.41 -12.03 16.35
C GLN A 201 -3.50 -13.07 16.14
N THR A 202 -3.50 -14.18 16.90
CA THR A 202 -4.54 -15.20 16.79
C THR A 202 -5.91 -14.64 17.17
N ALA A 203 -5.98 -13.85 18.26
CA ALA A 203 -7.19 -13.15 18.66
C ALA A 203 -7.69 -12.18 17.59
N ASN A 204 -6.78 -11.42 16.96
CA ASN A 204 -7.10 -10.50 15.89
C ASN A 204 -7.70 -11.21 14.66
N ILE A 205 -7.13 -12.34 14.25
CA ILE A 205 -7.64 -13.16 13.13
C ILE A 205 -9.05 -13.66 13.44
N VAL A 206 -9.28 -14.19 14.63
CA VAL A 206 -10.62 -14.68 15.06
C VAL A 206 -11.63 -13.53 15.09
N THR A 207 -11.22 -12.35 15.60
CA THR A 207 -12.12 -11.20 15.76
C THR A 207 -12.40 -10.48 14.44
N HIS A 208 -11.38 -10.26 13.60
CA HIS A 208 -11.50 -9.44 12.39
C HIS A 208 -11.43 -10.24 11.09
N GLY A 209 -10.97 -11.50 11.11
CA GLY A 209 -10.86 -12.35 9.93
C GLY A 209 -9.73 -12.00 8.96
N TYR A 210 -8.82 -11.09 9.33
CA TYR A 210 -7.67 -10.74 8.48
C TYR A 210 -6.62 -11.84 8.49
N THR A 211 -6.25 -12.34 7.32
CA THR A 211 -5.27 -13.41 7.15
C THR A 211 -4.11 -12.96 6.25
N TRP A 212 -2.93 -13.58 6.43
CA TRP A 212 -1.68 -13.09 5.84
C TRP A 212 -0.89 -14.21 5.14
N PHE A 213 -0.80 -15.42 5.73
CA PHE A 213 0.06 -16.49 5.21
C PHE A 213 -0.39 -16.97 3.83
N LEU A 214 -1.61 -17.43 3.70
CA LEU A 214 -2.11 -17.92 2.42
C LEU A 214 -2.29 -16.77 1.40
N PRO A 215 -2.82 -15.59 1.77
CA PRO A 215 -2.85 -14.40 0.92
C PRO A 215 -1.47 -13.91 0.46
N SER A 216 -0.37 -14.36 1.06
CA SER A 216 0.99 -14.10 0.58
C SER A 216 1.24 -14.57 -0.86
N MET A 217 0.37 -15.41 -1.42
CA MET A 217 0.39 -15.74 -2.84
C MET A 217 -0.09 -14.57 -3.73
N MET A 218 -0.96 -13.69 -3.20
CA MET A 218 -1.52 -12.56 -3.95
C MET A 218 -0.65 -11.30 -3.89
N PHE A 219 0.14 -11.09 -2.84
CA PHE A 219 1.01 -9.92 -2.72
C PHE A 219 2.06 -9.85 -3.84
N PRO A 220 2.75 -10.94 -4.23
CA PRO A 220 3.58 -10.98 -5.44
C PRO A 220 2.84 -10.61 -6.71
N VAL A 221 1.57 -11.03 -6.87
CA VAL A 221 0.77 -10.71 -8.06
C VAL A 221 0.57 -9.21 -8.19
N ILE A 222 0.19 -8.53 -7.10
CA ILE A 222 0.02 -7.06 -7.07
C ILE A 222 1.37 -6.37 -7.32
N THR A 223 2.43 -6.83 -6.67
CA THR A 223 3.76 -6.22 -6.82
C THR A 223 4.30 -6.37 -8.25
N LEU A 224 4.13 -7.55 -8.87
CA LEU A 224 4.54 -7.78 -10.26
C LEU A 224 3.70 -6.96 -11.24
N ALA A 225 2.40 -6.77 -10.99
CA ALA A 225 1.59 -5.86 -11.80
C ALA A 225 2.15 -4.43 -11.80
N GLY A 226 2.63 -3.95 -10.63
CA GLY A 226 3.33 -2.67 -10.53
C GLY A 226 4.64 -2.65 -11.31
N ALA A 227 5.46 -3.70 -11.20
CA ALA A 227 6.72 -3.81 -11.92
C ALA A 227 6.50 -3.82 -13.44
N PHE A 228 5.54 -4.59 -13.94
CA PHE A 228 5.19 -4.64 -15.36
C PHE A 228 4.63 -3.31 -15.87
N SER A 229 3.82 -2.61 -15.08
CA SER A 229 3.34 -1.26 -15.42
C SER A 229 4.51 -0.30 -15.63
N THR A 230 5.53 -0.35 -14.79
CA THR A 230 6.73 0.48 -14.95
C THR A 230 7.56 0.05 -16.17
N GLU A 231 7.65 -1.23 -16.46
CA GLU A 231 8.34 -1.70 -17.66
C GLU A 231 7.64 -1.21 -18.94
N ILE A 232 6.30 -1.19 -18.98
CA ILE A 232 5.53 -0.56 -20.07
C ILE A 232 5.89 0.93 -20.20
N LEU A 233 5.91 1.67 -19.10
CA LEU A 233 6.24 3.10 -19.10
C LEU A 233 7.69 3.38 -19.54
N ARG A 234 8.60 2.45 -19.36
CA ARG A 234 10.02 2.57 -19.75
C ARG A 234 10.31 2.13 -21.20
N ARG A 235 9.36 1.58 -21.90
CA ARG A 235 9.54 1.15 -23.30
C ARG A 235 9.78 2.37 -24.21
N ALA A 236 11.02 2.54 -24.65
CA ALA A 236 11.43 3.65 -25.54
C ALA A 236 10.86 3.52 -26.96
N ASP A 237 10.54 2.29 -27.40
CA ASP A 237 9.94 1.98 -28.70
C ASP A 237 8.47 2.43 -28.82
N LEU A 238 7.82 2.73 -27.70
CA LEU A 238 6.43 3.19 -27.65
C LEU A 238 6.37 4.69 -27.40
N GLY A 239 5.53 5.39 -28.16
CA GLY A 239 5.17 6.78 -27.87
C GLY A 239 4.40 6.90 -26.55
N GLU A 240 4.42 8.08 -25.93
CA GLU A 240 3.82 8.33 -24.60
C GLU A 240 2.35 7.94 -24.55
N TRP A 241 1.56 8.31 -25.56
CA TRP A 241 0.14 7.93 -25.65
C TRP A 241 -0.09 6.43 -25.78
N LYS A 242 0.77 5.72 -26.51
CA LYS A 242 0.69 4.25 -26.61
C LYS A 242 1.00 3.58 -25.27
N ARG A 243 1.97 4.11 -24.51
CA ARG A 243 2.25 3.62 -23.14
C ARG A 243 1.04 3.84 -22.23
N ALA A 244 0.42 5.02 -22.27
CA ALA A 244 -0.80 5.31 -21.51
C ALA A 244 -1.95 4.38 -21.91
N ALA A 245 -2.15 4.14 -23.19
CA ALA A 245 -3.18 3.21 -23.70
C ALA A 245 -2.92 1.77 -23.28
N CYS A 246 -1.67 1.30 -23.30
CA CYS A 246 -1.31 -0.05 -22.81
C CYS A 246 -1.61 -0.20 -21.31
N LEU A 247 -1.30 0.83 -20.49
CA LEU A 247 -1.67 0.80 -19.07
C LEU A 247 -3.19 0.82 -18.88
N ALA A 248 -3.90 1.68 -19.62
CA ALA A 248 -5.35 1.75 -19.54
C ALA A 248 -5.99 0.40 -19.91
N ALA A 249 -5.51 -0.25 -20.99
CA ALA A 249 -5.96 -1.58 -21.38
C ALA A 249 -5.66 -2.65 -20.34
N PHE A 250 -4.46 -2.62 -19.74
CA PHE A 250 -4.08 -3.54 -18.64
C PHE A 250 -4.99 -3.34 -17.42
N GLY A 251 -5.19 -2.08 -16.98
CA GLY A 251 -6.05 -1.77 -15.85
C GLY A 251 -7.51 -2.14 -16.09
N ALA A 252 -8.07 -1.75 -17.24
CA ALA A 252 -9.45 -2.08 -17.61
C ALA A 252 -9.66 -3.60 -17.77
N GLY A 253 -8.70 -4.30 -18.37
CA GLY A 253 -8.74 -5.77 -18.48
C GLY A 253 -8.73 -6.45 -17.11
N SER A 254 -7.90 -5.97 -16.17
CA SER A 254 -7.87 -6.48 -14.79
C SER A 254 -9.22 -6.27 -14.09
N LEU A 255 -9.81 -5.06 -14.21
CA LEU A 255 -11.15 -4.78 -13.66
C LEU A 255 -12.21 -5.70 -14.28
N ALA A 256 -12.22 -5.84 -15.60
CA ALA A 256 -13.21 -6.67 -16.30
C ALA A 256 -13.13 -8.13 -15.83
N VAL A 257 -11.94 -8.72 -15.75
CA VAL A 257 -11.76 -10.08 -15.26
C VAL A 257 -12.17 -10.21 -13.80
N GLY A 258 -11.81 -9.23 -12.94
CA GLY A 258 -12.20 -9.20 -11.54
C GLY A 258 -13.74 -9.18 -11.37
N TRP A 259 -14.45 -8.38 -12.17
CA TRP A 259 -15.92 -8.35 -12.18
C TRP A 259 -16.51 -9.65 -12.69
N VAL A 260 -16.00 -10.20 -13.80
CA VAL A 260 -16.48 -11.49 -14.34
C VAL A 260 -16.38 -12.59 -13.28
N LEU A 261 -15.24 -12.65 -12.57
CA LEU A 261 -15.05 -13.61 -11.48
C LEU A 261 -16.04 -13.36 -10.31
N ALA A 262 -16.29 -12.10 -9.97
CA ALA A 262 -17.26 -11.77 -8.92
C ALA A 262 -18.67 -12.22 -9.31
N PHE A 263 -19.11 -11.99 -10.55
CA PHE A 263 -20.38 -12.48 -11.07
C PHE A 263 -20.41 -14.02 -11.17
N ALA A 264 -19.26 -14.66 -11.37
CA ALA A 264 -19.14 -16.12 -11.36
C ALA A 264 -19.09 -16.73 -9.94
N GLY A 265 -19.30 -15.93 -8.88
CA GLY A 265 -19.39 -16.39 -7.50
C GLY A 265 -18.09 -16.30 -6.68
N VAL A 266 -17.00 -15.77 -7.26
CA VAL A 266 -15.77 -15.47 -6.50
C VAL A 266 -15.96 -14.12 -5.80
N ARG A 267 -16.44 -14.13 -4.56
CA ARG A 267 -16.76 -12.91 -3.80
C ARG A 267 -15.54 -12.00 -3.62
N MET A 268 -15.74 -10.68 -3.62
CA MET A 268 -14.71 -9.69 -3.37
C MET A 268 -14.52 -9.53 -1.86
N VAL A 269 -13.45 -10.09 -1.30
CA VAL A 269 -13.15 -10.02 0.12
C VAL A 269 -11.68 -9.60 0.32
N LYS A 270 -11.48 -8.40 0.89
CA LYS A 270 -10.16 -7.84 1.17
C LYS A 270 -9.41 -8.64 2.23
N HIS A 271 -10.10 -9.04 3.29
CA HIS A 271 -9.50 -9.69 4.46
C HIS A 271 -8.72 -10.97 4.11
N ILE A 272 -9.13 -11.64 3.05
CA ILE A 272 -8.51 -12.85 2.52
C ILE A 272 -7.91 -12.64 1.12
N PHE A 273 -7.84 -11.41 0.61
CA PHE A 273 -7.29 -11.08 -0.71
C PHE A 273 -7.76 -11.98 -1.84
N THR A 274 -9.09 -12.18 -1.95
CA THR A 274 -9.66 -13.01 -3.03
C THR A 274 -9.17 -12.56 -4.41
N VAL A 275 -9.18 -13.47 -5.38
CA VAL A 275 -8.71 -13.17 -6.74
C VAL A 275 -9.48 -12.00 -7.36
N SER A 276 -10.81 -11.98 -7.22
CA SER A 276 -11.66 -10.88 -7.70
C SER A 276 -11.26 -9.55 -7.07
N PHE A 277 -11.07 -9.50 -5.73
CA PHE A 277 -10.60 -8.32 -5.02
C PHE A 277 -9.20 -7.88 -5.50
N THR A 278 -8.26 -8.81 -5.61
CA THR A 278 -6.89 -8.54 -6.05
C THR A 278 -6.84 -7.94 -7.44
N LEU A 279 -7.63 -8.47 -8.39
CA LEU A 279 -7.72 -7.94 -9.75
C LEU A 279 -8.38 -6.56 -9.80
N GLN A 280 -9.38 -6.29 -8.97
CA GLN A 280 -9.94 -4.93 -8.81
C GLN A 280 -8.88 -3.96 -8.30
N ALA A 281 -8.14 -4.34 -7.26
CA ALA A 281 -7.08 -3.51 -6.69
C ALA A 281 -5.97 -3.21 -7.72
N ILE A 282 -5.53 -4.22 -8.50
CA ILE A 282 -4.57 -4.04 -9.59
C ILE A 282 -5.14 -3.10 -10.64
N GLY A 283 -6.36 -3.35 -11.10
CA GLY A 283 -6.99 -2.57 -12.16
C GLY A 283 -7.08 -1.08 -11.80
N TRP A 284 -7.59 -0.75 -10.62
CA TRP A 284 -7.65 0.64 -10.14
C TRP A 284 -6.28 1.25 -9.95
N SER A 285 -5.30 0.50 -9.41
CA SER A 285 -3.92 0.99 -9.24
C SER A 285 -3.27 1.35 -10.56
N VAL A 286 -3.43 0.51 -11.59
CA VAL A 286 -2.90 0.73 -12.94
C VAL A 286 -3.60 1.91 -13.62
N LEU A 287 -4.93 2.03 -13.51
CA LEU A 287 -5.70 3.14 -14.09
C LEU A 287 -5.34 4.47 -13.45
N LEU A 288 -5.17 4.52 -12.12
CA LEU A 288 -4.70 5.71 -11.42
C LEU A 288 -3.29 6.12 -11.87
N LEU A 289 -2.38 5.14 -12.02
CA LEU A 289 -1.05 5.41 -12.56
C LEU A 289 -1.12 5.92 -13.99
N ALA A 290 -1.96 5.34 -14.85
CA ALA A 290 -2.15 5.78 -16.24
C ALA A 290 -2.71 7.21 -16.31
N ALA A 291 -3.72 7.52 -15.50
CA ALA A 291 -4.31 8.86 -15.42
C ALA A 291 -3.27 9.89 -14.96
N LEU A 292 -2.52 9.60 -13.89
CA LEU A 292 -1.47 10.50 -13.42
C LEU A 292 -0.33 10.64 -14.45
N PHE A 293 0.03 9.58 -15.16
CA PHE A 293 1.01 9.64 -16.23
C PHE A 293 0.56 10.59 -17.34
N VAL A 294 -0.70 10.51 -17.79
CA VAL A 294 -1.25 11.46 -18.77
C VAL A 294 -1.22 12.87 -18.24
N LEU A 295 -1.70 13.10 -17.02
CA LEU A 295 -1.78 14.44 -16.43
C LEU A 295 -0.39 15.06 -16.21
N THR A 296 0.55 14.32 -15.67
CA THR A 296 1.81 14.90 -15.15
C THR A 296 3.02 14.68 -16.05
N ASP A 297 3.04 13.58 -16.82
CA ASP A 297 4.18 13.27 -17.69
C ASP A 297 3.91 13.62 -19.16
N ILE A 298 2.65 13.53 -19.64
CA ILE A 298 2.29 13.96 -21.00
C ILE A 298 1.87 15.43 -21.00
N TRP A 299 0.81 15.81 -20.24
CA TRP A 299 0.29 17.19 -20.23
C TRP A 299 1.09 18.14 -19.34
N LYS A 300 2.08 17.64 -18.56
CA LYS A 300 2.95 18.44 -17.70
C LYS A 300 2.21 19.27 -16.63
N LEU A 301 1.00 18.85 -16.24
CA LEU A 301 0.22 19.49 -15.19
C LEU A 301 0.81 19.17 -13.80
N ARG A 302 1.83 19.93 -13.41
CA ARG A 302 2.61 19.68 -12.17
C ARG A 302 2.44 20.76 -11.11
N ARG A 303 1.65 21.83 -11.40
CA ARG A 303 1.43 22.93 -10.45
C ARG A 303 0.66 22.45 -9.23
N GLY A 304 1.05 22.90 -8.04
CA GLY A 304 0.36 22.56 -6.79
C GLY A 304 0.68 21.17 -6.21
N THR A 305 1.44 20.31 -6.89
CA THR A 305 1.72 18.93 -6.46
C THR A 305 2.81 18.81 -5.39
N GLY A 306 3.44 19.91 -4.96
CA GLY A 306 4.60 19.88 -4.05
C GLY A 306 4.34 19.17 -2.71
N LEU A 307 3.13 19.32 -2.13
CA LEU A 307 2.78 18.62 -0.90
C LEU A 307 2.68 17.11 -1.12
N LEU A 308 2.02 16.69 -2.17
CA LEU A 308 1.90 15.26 -2.51
C LEU A 308 3.26 14.65 -2.85
N LEU A 309 4.10 15.36 -3.59
CA LEU A 309 5.48 14.90 -3.85
C LEU A 309 6.30 14.76 -2.56
N LEU A 310 6.10 15.65 -1.59
CA LEU A 310 6.74 15.54 -0.28
C LEU A 310 6.36 14.20 0.40
N PHE A 311 5.06 13.88 0.47
CA PHE A 311 4.59 12.61 1.01
C PHE A 311 5.08 11.40 0.20
N GLY A 312 5.10 11.50 -1.13
CA GLY A 312 5.59 10.44 -2.01
C GLY A 312 7.08 10.12 -1.84
N GLN A 313 7.91 11.15 -1.68
CA GLN A 313 9.35 11.00 -1.48
C GLN A 313 9.71 10.46 -0.07
N TYR A 314 8.90 10.78 0.93
CA TYR A 314 9.10 10.39 2.33
C TYR A 314 7.96 9.51 2.88
N ALA A 315 7.38 8.68 2.01
CA ALA A 315 6.22 7.85 2.30
C ALA A 315 6.39 6.98 3.56
N LEU A 316 7.56 6.35 3.73
CA LEU A 316 7.84 5.54 4.92
C LEU A 316 7.80 6.37 6.21
N THR A 317 8.28 7.62 6.18
CA THR A 317 8.23 8.50 7.37
C THR A 317 6.78 8.84 7.72
N ALA A 318 5.94 9.19 6.73
CA ALA A 318 4.54 9.46 6.94
C ALA A 318 3.79 8.23 7.48
N TYR A 319 4.07 7.05 6.92
CA TYR A 319 3.52 5.78 7.41
C TYR A 319 3.91 5.51 8.87
N LEU A 320 5.17 5.70 9.24
CA LEU A 320 5.62 5.48 10.63
C LEU A 320 4.99 6.49 11.61
N CYS A 321 4.74 7.73 11.19
CA CYS A 321 3.99 8.69 12.00
C CYS A 321 2.55 8.25 12.25
N GLU A 322 1.92 7.65 11.23
CA GLU A 322 0.53 7.19 11.32
C GLU A 322 0.43 5.87 12.11
N SER A 323 1.37 4.92 11.94
CA SER A 323 1.29 3.59 12.57
C SER A 323 2.04 3.52 13.91
N VAL A 324 3.33 3.82 13.94
CA VAL A 324 4.18 3.65 15.13
C VAL A 324 4.03 4.83 16.10
N PHE A 325 4.08 6.05 15.56
CA PHE A 325 4.08 7.29 16.36
C PHE A 325 2.72 7.97 16.42
N ASN A 326 1.65 7.27 16.08
CA ASN A 326 0.29 7.79 16.05
C ASN A 326 -0.09 8.49 17.37
N GLY A 327 0.07 7.81 18.51
CA GLY A 327 -0.23 8.36 19.82
C GLY A 327 0.57 9.62 20.15
N VAL A 328 1.85 9.68 19.76
CA VAL A 328 2.72 10.87 19.97
C VAL A 328 2.24 12.03 19.10
N CYS A 329 1.95 11.78 17.84
CA CYS A 329 1.46 12.81 16.90
C CYS A 329 0.07 13.33 17.32
N TYR A 330 -0.83 12.46 17.79
CA TYR A 330 -2.14 12.90 18.34
C TYR A 330 -1.99 13.67 19.64
N ALA A 331 -1.09 13.27 20.54
CA ALA A 331 -0.81 14.03 21.78
C ALA A 331 -0.25 15.41 21.47
N ALA A 332 0.68 15.51 20.50
CA ALA A 332 1.20 16.79 20.02
C ALA A 332 0.09 17.65 19.40
N SER A 333 -0.74 17.06 18.54
CA SER A 333 -1.90 17.75 17.97
C SER A 333 -2.83 18.30 19.06
N ASN A 334 -3.16 17.47 20.03
CA ASN A 334 -4.08 17.88 21.09
C ASN A 334 -3.50 19.03 21.94
N ARG A 335 -2.18 19.03 22.23
CA ARG A 335 -1.54 20.14 22.94
C ARG A 335 -1.52 21.46 22.15
N LEU A 336 -1.28 21.37 20.83
CA LEU A 336 -1.13 22.56 19.98
C LEU A 336 -2.47 23.15 19.54
N PHE A 337 -3.47 22.31 19.29
CA PHE A 337 -4.72 22.71 18.63
C PHE A 337 -5.97 22.61 19.51
N ALA A 338 -5.89 22.12 20.76
CA ALA A 338 -7.04 21.99 21.64
C ALA A 338 -7.79 23.32 21.87
N GLY A 339 -7.06 24.46 21.95
CA GLY A 339 -7.65 25.75 22.09
C GLY A 339 -8.57 26.18 20.95
N PHE A 340 -8.35 25.68 19.76
CA PHE A 340 -9.20 25.95 18.59
C PHE A 340 -10.59 25.31 18.68
N LYS A 341 -10.80 24.32 19.57
CA LYS A 341 -12.10 23.70 19.79
C LYS A 341 -13.16 24.70 20.29
N GLN A 342 -12.76 25.75 20.98
CA GLN A 342 -13.67 26.79 21.46
C GLN A 342 -14.30 27.66 20.36
N PHE A 343 -13.70 27.64 19.13
CA PHE A 343 -14.16 28.41 17.98
C PHE A 343 -15.06 27.65 17.04
N VAL A 344 -15.30 26.35 17.30
CA VAL A 344 -16.11 25.46 16.46
C VAL A 344 -17.21 24.81 17.31
N PRO A 345 -18.34 24.39 16.71
CA PRO A 345 -19.34 23.58 17.40
C PRO A 345 -18.71 22.31 18.00
N GLN A 346 -19.29 21.83 19.10
CA GLN A 346 -18.74 20.72 19.90
C GLN A 346 -18.50 19.46 19.04
N GLU A 347 -19.37 19.19 18.07
CA GLU A 347 -19.30 18.06 17.15
C GLU A 347 -18.01 18.08 16.31
N PHE A 348 -17.52 19.28 15.96
CA PHE A 348 -16.30 19.48 15.16
C PHE A 348 -15.01 19.48 15.99
N GLY A 349 -15.10 19.37 17.31
CA GLY A 349 -13.91 19.37 18.17
C GLY A 349 -12.91 18.25 17.85
N ARG A 350 -13.39 17.08 17.42
CA ARG A 350 -12.53 15.96 16.96
C ARG A 350 -11.89 16.24 15.59
N VAL A 351 -12.61 16.95 14.71
CA VAL A 351 -12.09 17.35 13.39
C VAL A 351 -10.89 18.28 13.54
N VAL A 352 -10.98 19.25 14.48
CA VAL A 352 -9.86 20.17 14.77
C VAL A 352 -8.59 19.40 15.15
N ILE A 353 -8.71 18.38 16.00
CA ILE A 353 -7.55 17.57 16.41
C ILE A 353 -7.04 16.69 15.27
N ALA A 354 -7.91 16.15 14.45
CA ALA A 354 -7.53 15.36 13.30
C ALA A 354 -6.80 16.20 12.22
N VAL A 355 -7.27 17.41 11.95
CA VAL A 355 -6.56 18.37 11.09
C VAL A 355 -5.19 18.72 11.68
N GLY A 356 -5.15 18.99 12.99
CA GLY A 356 -3.90 19.23 13.73
C GLY A 356 -2.92 18.07 13.63
N PHE A 357 -3.42 16.83 13.71
CA PHE A 357 -2.60 15.62 13.48
C PHE A 357 -1.99 15.63 12.07
N GLY A 358 -2.77 15.89 11.02
CA GLY A 358 -2.27 16.00 9.64
C GLY A 358 -1.19 17.10 9.49
N ILE A 359 -1.34 18.23 10.19
CA ILE A 359 -0.33 19.31 10.22
C ILE A 359 0.95 18.83 10.91
N VAL A 360 0.85 18.14 12.04
CA VAL A 360 2.00 17.58 12.77
C VAL A 360 2.76 16.56 11.89
N VAL A 361 2.06 15.61 11.27
CA VAL A 361 2.67 14.64 10.35
C VAL A 361 3.37 15.36 9.19
N THR A 362 2.71 16.34 8.59
CA THR A 362 3.30 17.14 7.49
C THR A 362 4.57 17.85 7.94
N ALA A 363 4.58 18.46 9.14
CA ALA A 363 5.76 19.11 9.70
C ALA A 363 6.92 18.13 9.93
N VAL A 364 6.65 16.93 10.46
CA VAL A 364 7.67 15.88 10.65
C VAL A 364 8.29 15.48 9.30
N VAL A 365 7.45 15.28 8.27
CA VAL A 365 7.92 14.94 6.92
C VAL A 365 8.76 16.07 6.31
N MET A 366 8.38 17.33 6.52
CA MET A 366 9.16 18.50 6.10
C MET A 366 10.52 18.56 6.80
N VAL A 367 10.56 18.37 8.12
CA VAL A 367 11.81 18.33 8.89
C VAL A 367 12.71 17.21 8.38
N ARG A 368 12.17 16.02 8.16
CA ARG A 368 12.94 14.89 7.59
C ARG A 368 13.56 15.22 6.23
N ARG A 369 12.84 15.95 5.37
CA ARG A 369 13.35 16.44 4.09
C ARG A 369 14.51 17.42 4.30
N GLN A 370 14.37 18.38 5.21
CA GLN A 370 15.43 19.37 5.48
C GLN A 370 16.72 18.71 5.99
N LEU A 371 16.60 17.73 6.89
CA LEU A 371 17.72 16.95 7.38
C LEU A 371 18.41 16.15 6.26
N ALA A 372 17.65 15.63 5.30
CA ALA A 372 18.20 14.93 4.14
C ALA A 372 18.96 15.88 3.21
N LEU A 373 18.44 17.08 2.96
CA LEU A 373 19.09 18.11 2.14
C LEU A 373 20.35 18.71 2.82
N GLY A 374 20.35 18.84 4.15
CA GLY A 374 21.51 19.29 4.91
C GLY A 374 22.69 18.32 4.91
N LYS A 375 22.42 17.00 4.77
CA LYS A 375 23.47 15.96 4.66
C LYS A 375 24.03 15.83 3.23
N ALA A 376 23.38 16.41 2.24
CA ALA A 376 23.81 16.36 0.84
C ALA A 376 24.69 17.56 0.43
N LYS A 377 24.83 18.55 1.30
CA LYS A 377 25.79 19.67 1.24
C LYS A 377 27.03 19.35 2.05
#